data_f384ec07e9d4e88936eacfff0a4032a8
#
_entry.id   f384ec07e9d4e88936eacfff0a4032a8
#
_cell.length_a   1.000
_cell.length_b   1.000
_cell.length_c   1.000
_cell.angle_alpha   90.00
_cell.angle_beta   90.00
_cell.angle_gamma   90.00
#
_symmetry.space_group_name_H-M   'P 1'
#
loop_
_entity.id
_entity.type
_entity.pdbx_description
1 polymer ?
#
loop_
_entity_poly.entity_id
_entity_poly.type
_entity_poly.pdbx_seq_one_letter_code
_entity_poly.pdbx_strand_id
1 'polypeptide(L)'
;MKIILMTDVPSLGRQGEQKDVATGYARNFLLPKKLAVPATATNLRNLDHLRRQRDREESRALETARATATSIEGLALHVPARASEDGRLYGSVSAQDVVDFLEKHRISVERRRVLLEEPIKALGDYKVAIRLHGEVTASLTVQVTRE
;
A
#
# COMPACT_ATOMS: atom_id res chain seq x y z
N MET A 1 -26.59 -10.34 -24.42
CA MET A 1 -26.99 -10.09 -23.02
C MET A 1 -25.97 -9.21 -22.35
N LYS A 2 -26.43 -8.15 -21.73
CA LYS A 2 -25.56 -7.29 -20.96
C LYS A 2 -25.40 -7.78 -19.52
N ILE A 3 -24.17 -7.86 -19.06
CA ILE A 3 -23.83 -8.35 -17.72
C ILE A 3 -22.88 -7.39 -17.04
N ILE A 4 -22.80 -7.50 -15.72
CA ILE A 4 -21.84 -6.78 -14.88
C ILE A 4 -20.90 -7.81 -14.26
N LEU A 5 -19.59 -7.64 -14.43
CA LEU A 5 -18.60 -8.54 -13.84
C LEU A 5 -18.49 -8.33 -12.34
N MET A 6 -18.63 -9.42 -11.58
CA MET A 6 -18.49 -9.40 -10.12
C MET A 6 -17.07 -9.68 -9.66
N THR A 7 -16.22 -10.16 -10.56
CA THR A 7 -14.80 -10.46 -10.32
C THR A 7 -14.04 -10.24 -11.62
N ASP A 8 -12.71 -10.16 -11.52
CA ASP A 8 -11.88 -10.04 -12.70
C ASP A 8 -11.93 -11.33 -13.52
N VAL A 9 -12.29 -11.21 -14.80
CA VAL A 9 -12.29 -12.32 -15.76
C VAL A 9 -11.28 -11.98 -16.85
N PRO A 10 -10.15 -12.71 -16.93
CA PRO A 10 -9.06 -12.35 -17.86
C PRO A 10 -9.47 -12.24 -19.33
N SER A 11 -10.48 -13.02 -19.74
CA SER A 11 -10.97 -13.01 -21.13
C SER A 11 -12.02 -11.92 -21.42
N LEU A 12 -12.55 -11.25 -20.39
CA LEU A 12 -13.65 -10.30 -20.54
C LEU A 12 -13.31 -8.90 -20.01
N GLY A 13 -12.77 -8.79 -18.82
CA GLY A 13 -12.49 -7.52 -18.20
C GLY A 13 -12.36 -7.59 -16.69
N ARG A 14 -12.42 -6.43 -16.06
CA ARG A 14 -12.23 -6.28 -14.61
C ARG A 14 -13.56 -6.26 -13.87
N GLN A 15 -13.49 -6.51 -12.57
CA GLN A 15 -14.64 -6.40 -11.68
C GLN A 15 -15.32 -5.03 -11.81
N GLY A 16 -16.65 -5.05 -11.93
CA GLY A 16 -17.47 -3.85 -12.04
C GLY A 16 -17.64 -3.31 -13.45
N GLU A 17 -17.02 -3.92 -14.45
CA GLU A 17 -17.23 -3.55 -15.85
C GLU A 17 -18.52 -4.17 -16.38
N GLN A 18 -19.24 -3.39 -17.19
CA GLN A 18 -20.40 -3.87 -17.94
C GLN A 18 -19.93 -4.38 -19.30
N LYS A 19 -20.30 -5.62 -19.63
CA LYS A 19 -19.94 -6.24 -20.90
C LYS A 19 -21.18 -6.83 -21.59
N ASP A 20 -21.14 -6.86 -22.90
CA ASP A 20 -22.15 -7.52 -23.71
C ASP A 20 -21.59 -8.87 -24.20
N VAL A 21 -22.21 -9.95 -23.78
CA VAL A 21 -21.77 -11.32 -24.08
C VAL A 21 -22.91 -12.13 -24.68
N ALA A 22 -22.58 -13.25 -25.32
CA ALA A 22 -23.58 -14.19 -25.83
C ALA A 22 -24.42 -14.72 -24.66
N THR A 23 -25.73 -14.82 -24.86
CA THR A 23 -26.70 -15.29 -23.87
C THR A 23 -26.34 -16.66 -23.31
N GLY A 24 -25.95 -17.60 -24.19
CA GLY A 24 -25.53 -18.93 -23.78
C GLY A 24 -24.30 -18.94 -22.88
N TYR A 25 -23.29 -18.12 -23.18
CA TYR A 25 -22.09 -17.99 -22.37
C TYR A 25 -22.43 -17.42 -21.01
N ALA A 26 -23.22 -16.38 -20.95
CA ALA A 26 -23.64 -15.79 -19.69
C ALA A 26 -24.41 -16.79 -18.81
N ARG A 27 -25.42 -17.44 -19.36
CA ARG A 27 -26.29 -18.39 -18.63
C ARG A 27 -25.57 -19.66 -18.21
N ASN A 28 -24.68 -20.20 -19.05
CA ASN A 28 -24.04 -21.48 -18.82
C ASN A 28 -22.74 -21.40 -18.01
N PHE A 29 -22.08 -20.27 -18.06
CA PHE A 29 -20.76 -20.10 -17.43
C PHE A 29 -20.71 -18.98 -16.39
N LEU A 30 -21.02 -17.75 -16.78
CA LEU A 30 -20.82 -16.59 -15.92
C LEU A 30 -21.78 -16.54 -14.73
N LEU A 31 -23.06 -16.74 -14.97
CA LEU A 31 -24.09 -16.67 -13.92
C LEU A 31 -24.02 -17.85 -12.93
N PRO A 32 -23.90 -19.13 -13.37
CA PRO A 32 -23.77 -20.23 -12.42
C PRO A 32 -22.55 -20.19 -11.55
N LYS A 33 -21.42 -19.68 -12.06
CA LYS A 33 -20.18 -19.51 -11.30
C LYS A 33 -20.13 -18.22 -10.48
N LYS A 34 -21.19 -17.41 -10.52
CA LYS A 34 -21.26 -16.12 -9.84
C LYS A 34 -20.14 -15.14 -10.23
N LEU A 35 -19.66 -15.25 -11.45
CA LEU A 35 -18.63 -14.35 -12.00
C LEU A 35 -19.24 -13.04 -12.49
N ALA A 36 -20.51 -13.04 -12.83
CA ALA A 36 -21.25 -11.89 -13.31
C ALA A 36 -22.72 -11.95 -12.90
N VAL A 37 -23.39 -10.81 -12.99
CA VAL A 37 -24.84 -10.68 -12.79
C VAL A 37 -25.46 -9.97 -13.98
N PRO A 38 -26.77 -10.18 -14.27
CA PRO A 38 -27.45 -9.43 -15.31
C PRO A 38 -27.39 -7.93 -15.06
N ALA A 39 -27.22 -7.13 -16.11
CA ALA A 39 -27.20 -5.69 -16.04
C ALA A 39 -28.60 -5.08 -15.92
N THR A 40 -29.27 -5.35 -14.80
CA THR A 40 -30.57 -4.77 -14.48
C THR A 40 -30.41 -3.38 -13.88
N ALA A 41 -31.48 -2.58 -13.87
CA ALA A 41 -31.47 -1.26 -13.25
C ALA A 41 -31.06 -1.32 -11.76
N THR A 42 -31.53 -2.33 -11.02
CA THR A 42 -31.18 -2.55 -9.63
C THR A 42 -29.70 -2.90 -9.48
N ASN A 43 -29.18 -3.79 -10.30
CA ASN A 43 -27.76 -4.20 -10.25
C ASN A 43 -26.84 -3.04 -10.64
N LEU A 44 -27.22 -2.20 -11.59
CA LEU A 44 -26.48 -1.00 -11.96
C LEU A 44 -26.42 0.02 -10.82
N ARG A 45 -27.52 0.23 -10.11
CA ARG A 45 -27.56 1.10 -8.93
C ARG A 45 -26.65 0.57 -7.81
N ASN A 46 -26.70 -0.74 -7.55
CA ASN A 46 -25.84 -1.37 -6.57
C ASN A 46 -24.36 -1.22 -6.93
N LEU A 47 -24.04 -1.36 -8.22
CA LEU A 47 -22.68 -1.17 -8.71
C LEU A 47 -22.20 0.27 -8.50
N ASP A 48 -23.02 1.27 -8.82
CA ASP A 48 -22.69 2.67 -8.60
C ASP A 48 -22.49 2.97 -7.11
N HIS A 49 -23.32 2.40 -6.25
CA HIS A 49 -23.17 2.54 -4.80
C HIS A 49 -21.86 1.94 -4.31
N LEU A 50 -21.51 0.74 -4.78
CA LEU A 50 -20.24 0.08 -4.43
C LEU A 50 -19.02 0.88 -4.92
N ARG A 51 -19.08 1.41 -6.13
CA ARG A 51 -18.02 2.26 -6.68
C ARG A 51 -17.81 3.51 -5.84
N ARG A 52 -18.88 4.21 -5.49
CA ARG A 52 -18.81 5.41 -4.63
C ARG A 52 -18.24 5.08 -3.25
N GLN A 53 -18.62 3.96 -2.69
CA GLN A 53 -18.12 3.50 -1.40
C GLN A 53 -16.61 3.21 -1.48
N ARG A 54 -16.14 2.53 -2.52
CA ARG A 54 -14.72 2.27 -2.77
C ARG A 54 -13.94 3.55 -2.95
N ASP A 55 -14.44 4.50 -3.74
CA ASP A 55 -13.80 5.78 -3.97
C ASP A 55 -13.63 6.57 -2.66
N ARG A 56 -14.64 6.52 -1.78
CA ARG A 56 -14.57 7.14 -0.46
C ARG A 56 -13.52 6.48 0.43
N GLU A 57 -13.49 5.16 0.46
CA GLU A 57 -12.51 4.39 1.24
C GLU A 57 -11.09 4.65 0.76
N GLU A 58 -10.89 4.67 -0.56
CA GLU A 58 -9.59 4.97 -1.16
C GLU A 58 -9.16 6.41 -0.85
N SER A 59 -10.06 7.38 -0.96
CA SER A 59 -9.78 8.77 -0.60
C SER A 59 -9.41 8.93 0.86
N ARG A 60 -10.09 8.25 1.77
CA ARG A 60 -9.76 8.24 3.20
C ARG A 60 -8.41 7.60 3.47
N ALA A 61 -8.12 6.48 2.83
CA ALA A 61 -6.83 5.80 2.94
C ALA A 61 -5.69 6.71 2.46
N LEU A 62 -5.91 7.41 1.35
CA LEU A 62 -4.95 8.36 0.79
C LEU A 62 -4.70 9.55 1.73
N GLU A 63 -5.74 10.14 2.28
CA GLU A 63 -5.64 11.23 3.26
C GLU A 63 -4.89 10.79 4.52
N THR A 64 -5.22 9.61 5.05
CA THR A 64 -4.53 9.04 6.21
C THR A 64 -3.05 8.79 5.90
N ALA A 65 -2.74 8.26 4.72
CA ALA A 65 -1.38 8.02 4.29
C ALA A 65 -0.59 9.34 4.18
N ARG A 66 -1.19 10.40 3.62
CA ARG A 66 -0.57 11.72 3.53
C ARG A 66 -0.29 12.33 4.91
N ALA A 67 -1.23 12.23 5.83
CA ALA A 67 -1.07 12.71 7.21
C ALA A 67 0.07 11.95 7.91
N THR A 68 0.12 10.63 7.75
CA THR A 68 1.20 9.79 8.29
C THR A 68 2.54 10.15 7.66
N ALA A 69 2.58 10.39 6.35
CA ALA A 69 3.79 10.82 5.66
C ALA A 69 4.34 12.14 6.21
N THR A 70 3.48 13.12 6.44
CA THR A 70 3.85 14.39 7.03
C THR A 70 4.44 14.20 8.44
N SER A 71 3.83 13.32 9.24
CA SER A 71 4.33 12.98 10.57
C SER A 71 5.71 12.32 10.51
N ILE A 72 5.92 11.40 9.58
CA ILE A 72 7.21 10.71 9.39
C ILE A 72 8.29 11.69 8.93
N GLU A 73 7.98 12.57 8.00
CA GLU A 73 8.94 13.56 7.49
C GLU A 73 9.38 14.55 8.56
N GLY A 74 8.55 14.80 9.56
CA GLY A 74 8.88 15.63 10.72
C GLY A 74 9.72 14.91 11.78
N LEU A 75 9.95 13.62 11.66
CA LEU A 75 10.73 12.82 12.59
C LEU A 75 12.16 12.60 12.09
N ALA A 76 13.09 12.47 13.03
CA ALA A 76 14.45 12.04 12.74
C ALA A 76 14.79 10.86 13.66
N LEU A 77 15.21 9.75 13.07
CA LEU A 77 15.65 8.59 13.82
C LEU A 77 17.13 8.77 14.20
N HIS A 78 17.40 8.91 15.47
CA HIS A 78 18.76 8.93 16.00
C HIS A 78 19.15 7.54 16.49
N VAL A 79 20.16 6.97 15.87
CA VAL A 79 20.67 5.64 16.23
C VAL A 79 22.09 5.80 16.78
N PRO A 80 22.28 5.72 18.11
CA PRO A 80 23.62 5.59 18.65
C PRO A 80 24.13 4.17 18.39
N ALA A 81 25.28 4.05 17.77
CA ALA A 81 25.84 2.75 17.42
C ALA A 81 27.35 2.74 17.65
N ARG A 82 27.86 1.58 18.03
CA ARG A 82 29.30 1.38 18.14
C ARG A 82 29.89 1.30 16.74
N ALA A 83 30.94 2.07 16.53
CA ALA A 83 31.61 2.15 15.25
C ALA A 83 33.13 2.05 15.41
N SER A 84 33.77 1.53 14.37
CA SER A 84 35.23 1.52 14.28
C SER A 84 35.76 2.93 14.01
N GLU A 85 37.10 3.10 14.09
CA GLU A 85 37.74 4.36 13.75
C GLU A 85 37.46 4.81 12.32
N ASP A 86 37.24 3.88 11.39
CA ASP A 86 36.91 4.12 10.00
C ASP A 86 35.47 4.56 9.78
N GLY A 87 34.63 4.60 10.83
CA GLY A 87 33.22 4.96 10.75
C GLY A 87 32.30 3.81 10.38
N ARG A 88 32.79 2.58 10.32
CA ARG A 88 31.97 1.40 10.09
C ARG A 88 31.33 0.90 11.38
N LEU A 89 30.05 0.58 11.30
CA LEU A 89 29.33 0.00 12.44
C LEU A 89 29.73 -1.45 12.68
N TYR A 90 29.83 -1.83 13.96
CA TYR A 90 29.99 -3.24 14.34
C TYR A 90 28.72 -4.05 14.09
N GLY A 91 27.55 -3.39 14.12
CA GLY A 91 26.27 -3.95 13.75
C GLY A 91 25.72 -3.28 12.49
N SER A 92 24.41 -3.33 12.32
CA SER A 92 23.72 -2.67 11.20
C SER A 92 22.37 -2.12 11.63
N VAL A 93 21.89 -1.10 10.93
CA VAL A 93 20.52 -0.58 11.08
C VAL A 93 19.70 -1.16 9.96
N SER A 94 18.73 -1.99 10.31
CA SER A 94 17.86 -2.68 9.37
C SER A 94 16.50 -2.01 9.23
N ALA A 95 15.71 -2.46 8.26
CA ALA A 95 14.33 -2.03 8.10
C ALA A 95 13.49 -2.30 9.36
N GLN A 96 13.77 -3.39 10.08
CA GLN A 96 13.08 -3.70 11.33
C GLN A 96 13.33 -2.64 12.40
N ASP A 97 14.54 -2.11 12.50
CA ASP A 97 14.84 -1.04 13.45
C ASP A 97 14.05 0.23 13.15
N VAL A 98 13.83 0.53 11.88
CA VAL A 98 12.98 1.64 11.44
C VAL A 98 11.52 1.40 11.84
N VAL A 99 11.02 0.20 11.63
CA VAL A 99 9.65 -0.17 12.02
C VAL A 99 9.46 -0.03 13.53
N ASP A 100 10.39 -0.55 14.32
CA ASP A 100 10.34 -0.48 15.79
C ASP A 100 10.38 0.97 16.30
N PHE A 101 11.19 1.82 15.67
CA PHE A 101 11.22 3.24 15.97
C PHE A 101 9.89 3.93 15.69
N LEU A 102 9.29 3.65 14.54
CA LEU A 102 7.99 4.22 14.15
C LEU A 102 6.88 3.75 15.09
N GLU A 103 6.91 2.52 15.55
CA GLU A 103 5.95 2.00 16.52
C GLU A 103 6.01 2.76 17.85
N LYS A 104 7.20 3.14 18.30
CA LYS A 104 7.39 3.97 19.50
C LYS A 104 6.73 5.35 19.36
N HIS A 105 6.63 5.85 18.14
CA HIS A 105 5.94 7.10 17.80
C HIS A 105 4.48 6.90 17.39
N ARG A 106 3.91 5.73 17.66
CA ARG A 106 2.52 5.38 17.34
C ARG A 106 2.23 5.32 15.84
N ILE A 107 3.24 5.07 15.04
CA ILE A 107 3.12 4.88 13.59
C ILE A 107 3.37 3.41 13.29
N SER A 108 2.33 2.72 12.82
CA SER A 108 2.42 1.31 12.46
C SER A 108 2.70 1.19 10.96
N VAL A 109 3.83 0.60 10.62
CA VAL A 109 4.24 0.38 9.23
C VAL A 109 4.77 -1.04 9.09
N GLU A 110 4.41 -1.71 8.02
CA GLU A 110 4.93 -3.04 7.72
C GLU A 110 6.38 -2.93 7.23
N ARG A 111 7.21 -3.88 7.65
CA ARG A 111 8.62 -3.94 7.25
C ARG A 111 8.82 -3.87 5.74
N ARG A 112 7.98 -4.55 4.96
CA ARG A 112 8.05 -4.55 3.50
C ARG A 112 7.82 -3.18 2.85
N ARG A 113 7.20 -2.25 3.58
CA ARG A 113 6.94 -0.90 3.11
C ARG A 113 8.13 0.04 3.31
N VAL A 114 9.08 -0.35 4.13
CA VAL A 114 10.34 0.36 4.33
C VAL A 114 11.28 -0.02 3.19
N LEU A 115 11.57 0.95 2.33
CA LEU A 115 12.40 0.74 1.13
C LEU A 115 13.87 0.93 1.49
N LEU A 116 14.44 -0.03 2.18
CA LEU A 116 15.85 -0.08 2.55
C LEU A 116 16.49 -1.30 1.89
N GLU A 117 17.20 -1.08 0.79
CA GLU A 117 17.81 -2.16 0.01
C GLU A 117 18.91 -2.87 0.79
N GLU A 118 19.75 -2.10 1.45
CA GLU A 118 20.85 -2.63 2.25
C GLU A 118 20.80 -2.05 3.67
N PRO A 119 21.12 -2.85 4.70
CA PRO A 119 21.25 -2.33 6.06
C PRO A 119 22.32 -1.25 6.13
N ILE A 120 22.10 -0.24 6.99
CA ILE A 120 23.05 0.84 7.21
C ILE A 120 24.20 0.30 8.05
N LYS A 121 25.42 0.41 7.55
CA LYS A 121 26.63 -0.12 8.20
C LYS A 121 27.69 0.93 8.49
N ALA A 122 27.41 2.18 8.23
CA ALA A 122 28.35 3.28 8.44
C ALA A 122 27.68 4.45 9.16
N LEU A 123 28.49 5.27 9.82
CA LEU A 123 28.01 6.51 10.44
C LEU A 123 27.58 7.50 9.36
N GLY A 124 26.61 8.34 9.67
CA GLY A 124 26.14 9.40 8.79
C GLY A 124 24.63 9.58 8.80
N ASP A 125 24.18 10.47 7.94
CA ASP A 125 22.78 10.76 7.74
C ASP A 125 22.27 10.04 6.51
N TYR A 126 21.15 9.35 6.66
CA TYR A 126 20.53 8.59 5.60
C TYR A 126 19.06 8.96 5.49
N LYS A 127 18.53 8.90 4.27
CA LYS A 127 17.09 9.02 4.02
C LYS A 127 16.53 7.66 3.64
N VAL A 128 15.53 7.22 4.38
CA VAL A 128 14.83 5.96 4.12
C VAL A 128 13.44 6.26 3.61
N ALA A 129 13.12 5.75 2.44
CA ALA A 129 11.80 5.91 1.88
C ALA A 129 10.84 4.87 2.47
N ILE A 130 9.65 5.31 2.85
CA ILE A 130 8.60 4.45 3.39
C ILE A 130 7.36 4.62 2.52
N ARG A 131 6.94 3.53 1.89
CA ARG A 131 5.76 3.53 1.03
C ARG A 131 4.50 3.30 1.86
N LEU A 132 3.68 4.32 2.02
CA LEU A 132 2.46 4.26 2.82
C LEU A 132 1.24 3.88 1.99
N HIS A 133 1.17 4.37 0.78
CA HIS A 133 0.12 4.10 -0.19
C HIS A 133 0.76 4.04 -1.59
N GLY A 134 0.05 3.49 -2.58
CA GLY A 134 0.58 3.42 -3.95
C GLY A 134 1.09 4.75 -4.50
N GLU A 135 0.50 5.86 -4.07
CA GLU A 135 0.86 7.22 -4.50
C GLU A 135 1.60 8.04 -3.43
N VAL A 136 1.69 7.54 -2.21
CA VAL A 136 2.27 8.28 -1.08
C VAL A 136 3.51 7.57 -0.55
N THR A 137 4.64 8.25 -0.61
CA THR A 137 5.90 7.80 -0.06
C THR A 137 6.45 8.88 0.89
N ALA A 138 6.83 8.48 2.08
CA ALA A 138 7.46 9.37 3.06
C ALA A 138 8.96 9.13 3.11
N SER A 139 9.72 10.19 3.41
CA SER A 139 11.16 10.09 3.64
C SER A 139 11.46 10.28 5.12
N LEU A 140 12.04 9.28 5.76
CA LEU A 140 12.50 9.34 7.13
C LEU A 140 14.01 9.63 7.16
N THR A 141 14.40 10.64 7.89
CA THR A 141 15.81 10.92 8.12
C THR A 141 16.34 10.02 9.23
N VAL A 142 17.36 9.24 8.92
CA VAL A 142 18.06 8.38 9.89
C VAL A 142 19.45 8.94 10.14
N GLN A 143 19.73 9.30 11.38
CA GLN A 143 21.03 9.81 11.79
C GLN A 143 21.74 8.77 12.63
N VAL A 144 22.79 8.18 12.09
CA VAL A 144 23.60 7.20 12.79
C VAL A 144 24.82 7.92 13.38
N THR A 145 24.90 7.90 14.69
CA THR A 145 25.98 8.57 15.43
C THR A 145 26.78 7.55 16.23
N ARG A 146 28.00 7.94 16.58
CA ARG A 146 28.85 7.13 17.46
C ARG A 146 28.30 7.16 18.89
N GLU A 147 28.22 6.02 19.48
CA GLU A 147 27.83 5.85 20.88
C GLU A 147 28.88 6.38 21.86
#